data_4f87d832d5c9c0d134443ca946fea756
#
_entry.id   4f87d832d5c9c0d134443ca946fea756
#
_cell.length_a   1.000
_cell.length_b   1.000
_cell.length_c   1.000
_cell.angle_alpha   90.00
_cell.angle_beta   90.00
_cell.angle_gamma   90.00
#
_symmetry.space_group_name_H-M   'P 1'
#
loop_
_entity.id
_entity.type
_entity.pdbx_description
1 polymer ?
#
loop_
_entity_poly.entity_id
_entity_poly.type
_entity_poly.pdbx_seq_one_letter_code
_entity_poly.pdbx_strand_id
1 'polypeptide(L)'
;MDNDNFNLSASKIAIIGLGLMGGSLALGLRGKCAVLYGVDPHLPTLELALSQHIVDYADSDPAKLPPDIDLVILAAPVPAIIELIHQLCNPEAQRSGPGTISHPCIVMDLGSTKRMVVEAMSKLPERFDPIGGHPICGKEKLSLANAERTLYYAAPFLLTPLERTSQRAISAANQIIEALGAKGKILDAVEHDRILAATSHLPFLISSALANTTPEEVAPFVGPGFKSTSRLAGTPSSMMLGVLQSNRENVLNAIHEMQNQLAEIESALSAEDFTKLESILNKAQASYHSLTD
;
A
#
# COMPACT_ATOMS: atom_id res chain seq x y z
N MET A 1 -17.00 -22.38 -23.07
CA MET A 1 -17.94 -21.35 -22.59
C MET A 1 -17.13 -20.47 -21.65
N ASP A 2 -16.87 -19.26 -22.11
CA ASP A 2 -15.87 -18.34 -21.54
C ASP A 2 -16.24 -17.94 -20.10
N ASN A 3 -15.52 -18.51 -19.15
CA ASN A 3 -15.53 -18.12 -17.73
C ASN A 3 -14.56 -16.95 -17.46
N ASP A 4 -14.36 -16.09 -18.46
CA ASP A 4 -13.38 -14.99 -18.39
C ASP A 4 -13.87 -13.76 -17.61
N ASN A 5 -15.10 -13.78 -17.08
CA ASN A 5 -15.65 -12.61 -16.42
C ASN A 5 -15.77 -12.86 -14.90
N PHE A 6 -14.96 -12.14 -14.11
CA PHE A 6 -15.12 -12.11 -12.66
C PHE A 6 -16.46 -11.44 -12.29
N ASN A 7 -17.15 -11.98 -11.28
CA ASN A 7 -18.37 -11.39 -10.74
C ASN A 7 -18.23 -11.18 -9.24
N LEU A 8 -18.00 -9.94 -8.83
CA LEU A 8 -17.79 -9.56 -7.43
C LEU A 8 -18.92 -10.05 -6.53
N SER A 9 -20.19 -9.89 -6.95
CA SER A 9 -21.35 -10.21 -6.12
C SER A 9 -21.51 -11.71 -5.84
N ALA A 10 -20.94 -12.57 -6.67
CA ALA A 10 -20.98 -14.02 -6.52
C ALA A 10 -19.69 -14.60 -5.93
N SER A 11 -18.66 -13.77 -5.69
CA SER A 11 -17.31 -14.24 -5.34
C SER A 11 -17.13 -14.39 -3.84
N LYS A 12 -16.32 -15.39 -3.45
CA LYS A 12 -15.76 -15.59 -2.11
C LYS A 12 -14.40 -14.93 -2.03
N ILE A 13 -14.25 -13.96 -1.15
CA ILE A 13 -13.05 -13.13 -1.04
C ILE A 13 -12.40 -13.37 0.32
N ALA A 14 -11.10 -13.62 0.33
CA ALA A 14 -10.28 -13.68 1.53
C ALA A 14 -9.37 -12.43 1.62
N ILE A 15 -9.39 -11.75 2.75
CA ILE A 15 -8.51 -10.61 3.07
C ILE A 15 -7.53 -11.08 4.14
N ILE A 16 -6.24 -11.13 3.81
CA ILE A 16 -5.17 -11.48 4.74
C ILE A 16 -4.49 -10.21 5.24
N GLY A 17 -4.65 -9.93 6.54
CA GLY A 17 -4.32 -8.68 7.21
C GLY A 17 -5.56 -7.81 7.42
N LEU A 18 -6.08 -7.75 8.65
CA LEU A 18 -7.25 -6.95 9.03
C LEU A 18 -6.85 -5.68 9.81
N GLY A 19 -5.75 -5.05 9.42
CA GLY A 19 -5.38 -3.73 9.92
C GLY A 19 -6.28 -2.61 9.35
N LEU A 20 -5.79 -1.38 9.36
CA LEU A 20 -6.51 -0.24 8.78
C LEU A 20 -6.94 -0.50 7.32
N MET A 21 -6.00 -0.93 6.46
CA MET A 21 -6.25 -1.10 5.03
C MET A 21 -7.18 -2.27 4.75
N GLY A 22 -6.83 -3.48 5.20
CA GLY A 22 -7.68 -4.66 4.98
C GLY A 22 -9.05 -4.55 5.63
N GLY A 23 -9.14 -3.98 6.83
CA GLY A 23 -10.42 -3.73 7.51
C GLY A 23 -11.30 -2.73 6.76
N SER A 24 -10.72 -1.62 6.27
CA SER A 24 -11.45 -0.64 5.46
C SER A 24 -11.91 -1.23 4.12
N LEU A 25 -11.07 -2.10 3.51
CA LEU A 25 -11.46 -2.85 2.32
C LEU A 25 -12.65 -3.77 2.62
N ALA A 26 -12.58 -4.55 3.71
CA ALA A 26 -13.68 -5.44 4.13
C ALA A 26 -14.98 -4.66 4.34
N LEU A 27 -14.92 -3.52 5.05
CA LEU A 27 -16.07 -2.62 5.24
C LEU A 27 -16.63 -2.09 3.91
N GLY A 28 -15.76 -1.77 2.95
CA GLY A 28 -16.14 -1.27 1.62
C GLY A 28 -16.79 -2.34 0.75
N LEU A 29 -16.38 -3.61 0.90
CA LEU A 29 -16.89 -4.76 0.15
C LEU A 29 -18.09 -5.44 0.83
N ARG A 30 -18.38 -5.13 2.07
CA ARG A 30 -19.51 -5.71 2.82
C ARG A 30 -20.84 -5.56 2.06
N GLY A 31 -21.50 -6.70 1.80
CA GLY A 31 -22.75 -6.78 1.04
C GLY A 31 -22.60 -6.61 -0.48
N LYS A 32 -21.36 -6.59 -0.99
CA LYS A 32 -21.07 -6.49 -2.44
C LYS A 32 -20.42 -7.76 -3.01
N CYS A 33 -20.05 -8.72 -2.16
CA CYS A 33 -19.57 -10.05 -2.54
C CYS A 33 -20.37 -11.12 -1.82
N ALA A 34 -20.23 -12.38 -2.23
CA ALA A 34 -20.99 -13.49 -1.65
C ALA A 34 -20.57 -13.77 -0.21
N VAL A 35 -19.26 -13.86 0.04
CA VAL A 35 -18.69 -14.15 1.37
C VAL A 35 -17.36 -13.43 1.53
N LEU A 36 -17.13 -12.84 2.72
CA LEU A 36 -15.86 -12.26 3.14
C LEU A 36 -15.21 -13.10 4.24
N TYR A 37 -14.01 -13.58 3.98
CA TYR A 37 -13.13 -14.22 4.95
C TYR A 37 -12.04 -13.23 5.38
N GLY A 38 -11.80 -13.12 6.68
CA GLY A 38 -10.72 -12.34 7.24
C GLY A 38 -9.65 -13.25 7.86
N VAL A 39 -8.38 -12.94 7.62
CA VAL A 39 -7.26 -13.64 8.26
C VAL A 39 -6.34 -12.61 8.91
N ASP A 40 -6.04 -12.78 10.21
CA ASP A 40 -5.11 -11.91 10.94
C ASP A 40 -4.52 -12.69 12.13
N PRO A 41 -3.21 -12.66 12.37
CA PRO A 41 -2.59 -13.37 13.49
C PRO A 41 -2.99 -12.82 14.87
N HIS A 42 -3.56 -11.61 14.93
CA HIS A 42 -3.92 -10.94 16.18
C HIS A 42 -5.37 -11.26 16.57
N LEU A 43 -5.56 -12.15 17.55
CA LEU A 43 -6.87 -12.64 17.99
C LEU A 43 -7.88 -11.52 18.34
N PRO A 44 -7.50 -10.43 19.06
CA PRO A 44 -8.44 -9.33 19.32
C PRO A 44 -8.94 -8.64 18.03
N THR A 45 -8.14 -8.60 16.98
CA THR A 45 -8.57 -8.10 15.65
C THR A 45 -9.65 -8.99 15.05
N LEU A 46 -9.51 -10.31 15.15
CA LEU A 46 -10.51 -11.28 14.66
C LEU A 46 -11.84 -11.16 15.44
N GLU A 47 -11.76 -11.07 16.76
CA GLU A 47 -12.94 -10.88 17.62
C GLU A 47 -13.69 -9.58 17.26
N LEU A 48 -12.96 -8.49 17.06
CA LEU A 48 -13.51 -7.21 16.62
C LEU A 48 -14.17 -7.32 15.24
N ALA A 49 -13.49 -7.98 14.28
CA ALA A 49 -13.99 -8.16 12.92
C ALA A 49 -15.30 -8.94 12.88
N LEU A 50 -15.42 -9.99 13.70
CA LEU A 50 -16.63 -10.81 13.80
C LEU A 50 -17.75 -10.08 14.57
N SER A 51 -17.43 -9.47 15.72
CA SER A 51 -18.44 -8.80 16.55
C SER A 51 -19.07 -7.59 15.85
N GLN A 52 -18.31 -6.89 15.01
CA GLN A 52 -18.79 -5.77 14.19
C GLN A 52 -19.29 -6.20 12.80
N HIS A 53 -19.35 -7.50 12.52
CA HIS A 53 -19.76 -8.02 11.22
C HIS A 53 -18.97 -7.42 10.05
N ILE A 54 -17.66 -7.15 10.22
CA ILE A 54 -16.79 -6.63 9.16
C ILE A 54 -16.53 -7.72 8.13
N VAL A 55 -16.36 -8.96 8.59
CA VAL A 55 -16.23 -10.18 7.77
C VAL A 55 -17.25 -11.22 8.21
N ASP A 56 -17.53 -12.22 7.35
CA ASP A 56 -18.45 -13.30 7.66
C ASP A 56 -17.77 -14.41 8.46
N TYR A 57 -16.50 -14.68 8.18
CA TYR A 57 -15.65 -15.65 8.86
C TYR A 57 -14.27 -15.06 9.12
N ALA A 58 -13.64 -15.45 10.23
CA ALA A 58 -12.31 -15.01 10.58
C ALA A 58 -11.50 -16.15 11.20
N ASP A 59 -10.22 -16.26 10.84
CA ASP A 59 -9.27 -17.20 11.44
C ASP A 59 -7.87 -16.58 11.53
N SER A 60 -7.04 -17.09 12.43
CA SER A 60 -5.64 -16.68 12.55
C SER A 60 -4.72 -17.37 11.56
N ASP A 61 -5.15 -18.47 11.00
CA ASP A 61 -4.36 -19.31 10.10
C ASP A 61 -4.93 -19.26 8.68
N PRO A 62 -4.18 -18.71 7.69
CA PRO A 62 -4.61 -18.71 6.30
C PRO A 62 -4.79 -20.12 5.71
N ALA A 63 -4.25 -21.17 6.36
CA ALA A 63 -4.47 -22.56 5.96
C ALA A 63 -5.91 -23.03 6.08
N LYS A 64 -6.70 -22.37 6.91
CA LYS A 64 -8.11 -22.69 7.13
C LYS A 64 -9.06 -22.03 6.16
N LEU A 65 -8.54 -21.27 5.19
CA LEU A 65 -9.36 -20.75 4.10
C LEU A 65 -9.96 -21.92 3.30
N PRO A 66 -11.24 -21.82 2.90
CA PRO A 66 -11.87 -22.85 2.10
C PRO A 66 -11.20 -22.97 0.72
N PRO A 67 -11.24 -24.17 0.11
CA PRO A 67 -10.52 -24.43 -1.14
C PRO A 67 -11.12 -23.69 -2.36
N ASP A 68 -12.30 -23.12 -2.23
CA ASP A 68 -13.09 -22.47 -3.29
C ASP A 68 -13.12 -20.94 -3.16
N ILE A 69 -12.01 -20.32 -2.69
CA ILE A 69 -11.81 -18.88 -2.67
C ILE A 69 -11.52 -18.38 -4.09
N ASP A 70 -12.28 -17.38 -4.57
CA ASP A 70 -12.12 -16.78 -5.89
C ASP A 70 -11.01 -15.73 -5.94
N LEU A 71 -10.80 -15.00 -4.83
CA LEU A 71 -9.85 -13.90 -4.72
C LEU A 71 -9.24 -13.85 -3.32
N VAL A 72 -7.92 -13.83 -3.25
CA VAL A 72 -7.14 -13.52 -2.04
C VAL A 72 -6.55 -12.13 -2.16
N ILE A 73 -6.78 -11.28 -1.15
CA ILE A 73 -6.22 -9.93 -1.06
C ILE A 73 -5.22 -9.89 0.10
N LEU A 74 -3.95 -9.60 -0.21
CA LEU A 74 -2.86 -9.51 0.74
C LEU A 74 -2.74 -8.06 1.25
N ALA A 75 -3.28 -7.76 2.42
CA ALA A 75 -3.35 -6.43 3.03
C ALA A 75 -2.44 -6.31 4.26
N ALA A 76 -1.23 -6.79 4.16
CA ALA A 76 -0.21 -6.83 5.21
C ALA A 76 0.98 -5.90 4.88
N PRO A 77 1.95 -5.69 5.80
CA PRO A 77 3.22 -5.04 5.47
C PRO A 77 3.97 -5.76 4.34
N VAL A 78 4.71 -5.02 3.50
CA VAL A 78 5.38 -5.57 2.30
C VAL A 78 6.21 -6.83 2.57
N PRO A 79 7.03 -6.93 3.63
CA PRO A 79 7.77 -8.15 3.92
C PRO A 79 6.85 -9.35 4.20
N ALA A 80 5.74 -9.14 4.90
CA ALA A 80 4.76 -10.19 5.19
C ALA A 80 3.98 -10.60 3.93
N ILE A 81 3.69 -9.67 3.02
CA ILE A 81 3.09 -9.98 1.71
C ILE A 81 4.01 -10.91 0.93
N ILE A 82 5.31 -10.61 0.84
CA ILE A 82 6.29 -11.43 0.12
C ILE A 82 6.37 -12.84 0.75
N GLU A 83 6.39 -12.92 2.08
CA GLU A 83 6.39 -14.22 2.79
C GLU A 83 5.11 -15.02 2.51
N LEU A 84 3.95 -14.41 2.54
CA LEU A 84 2.67 -15.06 2.18
C LEU A 84 2.68 -15.57 0.74
N ILE A 85 3.25 -14.81 -0.21
CA ILE A 85 3.41 -15.25 -1.60
C ILE A 85 4.34 -16.46 -1.67
N HIS A 86 5.46 -16.47 -0.95
CA HIS A 86 6.36 -17.62 -0.89
C HIS A 86 5.66 -18.87 -0.32
N GLN A 87 4.81 -18.71 0.69
CA GLN A 87 4.00 -19.82 1.23
C GLN A 87 3.02 -20.37 0.19
N LEU A 88 2.39 -19.50 -0.63
CA LEU A 88 1.56 -19.92 -1.76
C LEU A 88 2.35 -20.67 -2.85
N CYS A 89 3.64 -20.39 -2.99
CA CYS A 89 4.53 -21.09 -3.93
C CYS A 89 4.98 -22.47 -3.42
N ASN A 90 4.97 -22.73 -2.11
CA ASN A 90 5.55 -23.94 -1.51
C ASN A 90 4.61 -25.14 -1.66
N PRO A 91 5.02 -26.25 -2.34
CA PRO A 91 4.21 -27.46 -2.47
C PRO A 91 3.87 -28.13 -1.15
N GLU A 92 4.73 -28.04 -0.13
CA GLU A 92 4.49 -28.65 1.19
C GLU A 92 3.49 -27.82 2.01
N ALA A 93 3.50 -26.51 1.90
CA ALA A 93 2.48 -25.62 2.47
C ALA A 93 1.10 -25.84 1.82
N GLN A 94 1.05 -26.44 0.62
CA GLN A 94 -0.20 -26.82 -0.06
C GLN A 94 -0.98 -27.91 0.67
N ARG A 95 -0.37 -28.62 1.62
CA ARG A 95 -1.04 -29.66 2.43
C ARG A 95 -1.62 -29.12 3.74
N SER A 96 -1.22 -27.91 4.16
CA SER A 96 -1.58 -27.33 5.45
C SER A 96 -1.54 -25.80 5.48
N GLY A 97 -1.59 -25.11 4.31
CA GLY A 97 -1.52 -23.64 4.20
C GLY A 97 -2.57 -23.09 3.24
N PRO A 98 -2.55 -21.78 2.91
CA PRO A 98 -3.43 -21.18 1.89
C PRO A 98 -3.27 -21.85 0.51
N GLY A 99 -2.32 -22.78 0.38
CA GLY A 99 -2.14 -23.65 -0.78
C GLY A 99 -3.21 -24.73 -0.97
N THR A 100 -4.18 -24.89 -0.05
CA THR A 100 -5.34 -25.78 -0.23
C THR A 100 -6.35 -25.24 -1.24
N ILE A 101 -6.21 -23.98 -1.69
CA ILE A 101 -7.04 -23.42 -2.77
C ILE A 101 -6.80 -24.26 -4.04
N SER A 102 -7.85 -24.98 -4.46
CA SER A 102 -7.76 -26.04 -5.46
C SER A 102 -8.24 -25.61 -6.86
N HIS A 103 -8.88 -24.45 -6.98
CA HIS A 103 -9.35 -23.92 -8.26
C HIS A 103 -8.64 -22.60 -8.63
N PRO A 104 -8.79 -22.11 -9.86
CA PRO A 104 -8.17 -20.86 -10.29
C PRO A 104 -8.58 -19.68 -9.40
N CYS A 105 -7.59 -19.09 -8.69
CA CYS A 105 -7.81 -18.04 -7.71
C CYS A 105 -6.99 -16.80 -8.09
N ILE A 106 -7.61 -15.62 -7.99
CA ILE A 106 -6.90 -14.35 -8.17
C ILE A 106 -6.15 -14.02 -6.87
N VAL A 107 -4.90 -13.56 -7.00
CA VAL A 107 -4.11 -13.06 -5.86
C VAL A 107 -3.77 -11.59 -6.12
N MET A 108 -4.30 -10.71 -5.28
CA MET A 108 -4.06 -9.27 -5.31
C MET A 108 -3.34 -8.83 -4.04
N ASP A 109 -2.37 -7.94 -4.12
CA ASP A 109 -1.78 -7.30 -2.95
C ASP A 109 -2.22 -5.83 -2.79
N LEU A 110 -1.97 -5.25 -1.60
CA LEU A 110 -2.16 -3.83 -1.31
C LEU A 110 -0.86 -3.17 -0.82
N GLY A 111 0.29 -3.76 -1.10
CA GLY A 111 1.59 -3.31 -0.62
C GLY A 111 1.98 -1.92 -1.14
N SER A 112 2.77 -1.20 -0.35
CA SER A 112 3.20 0.16 -0.67
C SER A 112 4.35 0.22 -1.69
N THR A 113 4.99 -0.91 -2.02
CA THR A 113 6.00 -1.05 -3.08
C THR A 113 5.64 -2.21 -3.98
N LYS A 114 6.05 -2.15 -5.27
CA LYS A 114 5.57 -3.10 -6.27
C LYS A 114 6.65 -4.00 -6.86
N ARG A 115 7.87 -3.51 -7.10
CA ARG A 115 8.89 -4.28 -7.83
C ARG A 115 9.14 -5.66 -7.20
N MET A 116 9.46 -5.70 -5.90
CA MET A 116 9.73 -6.97 -5.21
C MET A 116 8.49 -7.85 -5.06
N VAL A 117 7.31 -7.24 -4.85
CA VAL A 117 6.04 -7.97 -4.71
C VAL A 117 5.66 -8.63 -6.03
N VAL A 118 5.71 -7.91 -7.13
CA VAL A 118 5.41 -8.41 -8.49
C VAL A 118 6.41 -9.50 -8.89
N GLU A 119 7.71 -9.33 -8.57
CA GLU A 119 8.72 -10.38 -8.78
C GLU A 119 8.40 -11.66 -7.98
N ALA A 120 7.97 -11.54 -6.72
CA ALA A 120 7.52 -12.69 -5.95
C ALA A 120 6.25 -13.32 -6.57
N MET A 121 5.27 -12.50 -6.94
CA MET A 121 4.02 -12.97 -7.57
C MET A 121 4.23 -13.68 -8.92
N SER A 122 5.27 -13.30 -9.68
CA SER A 122 5.58 -13.96 -10.96
C SER A 122 5.92 -15.45 -10.79
N LYS A 123 6.33 -15.87 -9.59
CA LYS A 123 6.70 -17.25 -9.23
C LYS A 123 5.50 -18.06 -8.71
N LEU A 124 4.33 -17.47 -8.55
CA LEU A 124 3.12 -18.18 -8.12
C LEU A 124 2.76 -19.30 -9.11
N PRO A 125 2.30 -20.49 -8.62
CA PRO A 125 1.76 -21.54 -9.47
C PRO A 125 0.68 -21.06 -10.44
N GLU A 126 0.51 -21.74 -11.58
CA GLU A 126 -0.42 -21.36 -12.66
C GLU A 126 -1.87 -21.18 -12.21
N ARG A 127 -2.31 -21.91 -11.19
CA ARG A 127 -3.66 -21.78 -10.62
C ARG A 127 -3.93 -20.41 -9.98
N PHE A 128 -2.88 -19.67 -9.65
CA PHE A 128 -3.00 -18.30 -9.12
C PHE A 128 -2.81 -17.29 -10.23
N ASP A 129 -3.74 -16.36 -10.33
CA ASP A 129 -3.76 -15.26 -11.29
C ASP A 129 -3.39 -13.95 -10.58
N PRO A 130 -2.11 -13.52 -10.64
CA PRO A 130 -1.62 -12.41 -9.84
C PRO A 130 -1.94 -11.04 -10.44
N ILE A 131 -2.21 -10.05 -9.58
CA ILE A 131 -2.24 -8.63 -9.93
C ILE A 131 -1.75 -7.78 -8.77
N GLY A 132 -0.79 -6.89 -9.01
CA GLY A 132 -0.33 -5.92 -8.03
C GLY A 132 -1.34 -4.79 -7.83
N GLY A 133 -1.52 -4.36 -6.58
CA GLY A 133 -2.35 -3.23 -6.22
C GLY A 133 -1.69 -2.35 -5.16
N HIS A 134 -1.97 -1.04 -5.19
CA HIS A 134 -1.57 -0.10 -4.16
C HIS A 134 -2.54 1.08 -4.08
N PRO A 135 -3.42 1.13 -3.09
CA PRO A 135 -4.25 2.29 -2.83
C PRO A 135 -3.44 3.42 -2.20
N ILE A 136 -3.49 4.61 -2.78
CA ILE A 136 -2.76 5.79 -2.29
C ILE A 136 -3.63 6.53 -1.28
N CYS A 137 -3.81 5.91 -0.13
CA CYS A 137 -4.54 6.46 1.01
C CYS A 137 -4.05 5.80 2.30
N GLY A 138 -4.42 6.36 3.44
CA GLY A 138 -4.04 5.83 4.75
C GLY A 138 -4.22 6.84 5.87
N LYS A 139 -3.91 6.40 7.07
CA LYS A 139 -3.91 7.21 8.29
C LYS A 139 -2.71 6.83 9.15
N GLU A 140 -2.37 7.66 10.11
CA GLU A 140 -1.29 7.38 11.07
C GLU A 140 -1.64 6.27 12.07
N LYS A 141 -2.93 5.95 12.24
CA LYS A 141 -3.43 4.88 13.14
C LYS A 141 -3.79 3.63 12.36
N LEU A 142 -3.08 2.53 12.58
CA LEU A 142 -3.04 1.36 11.70
C LEU A 142 -3.99 0.21 12.06
N SER A 143 -4.70 0.25 13.20
CA SER A 143 -5.52 -0.88 13.67
C SER A 143 -6.87 -0.98 12.95
N LEU A 144 -7.51 -2.15 13.04
CA LEU A 144 -8.88 -2.40 12.57
C LEU A 144 -9.90 -1.42 13.18
N ALA A 145 -9.68 -1.04 14.46
CA ALA A 145 -10.55 -0.08 15.15
C ALA A 145 -10.58 1.32 14.51
N ASN A 146 -9.62 1.64 13.63
CA ASN A 146 -9.58 2.89 12.86
C ASN A 146 -9.98 2.70 11.40
N ALA A 147 -10.42 1.49 11.02
CA ALA A 147 -10.89 1.20 9.67
C ALA A 147 -12.18 1.98 9.35
N GLU A 148 -12.27 2.44 8.11
CA GLU A 148 -13.41 3.23 7.63
C GLU A 148 -13.83 2.78 6.23
N ARG A 149 -15.13 2.63 6.01
CA ARG A 149 -15.71 2.26 4.71
C ARG A 149 -15.30 3.22 3.59
N THR A 150 -15.08 4.48 3.91
CA THR A 150 -14.79 5.55 2.96
C THR A 150 -13.31 5.84 2.78
N LEU A 151 -12.41 5.07 3.39
CA LEU A 151 -10.96 5.31 3.33
C LEU A 151 -10.42 5.36 1.89
N TYR A 152 -11.00 4.57 1.00
CA TYR A 152 -10.60 4.45 -0.41
C TYR A 152 -11.33 5.42 -1.34
N TYR A 153 -12.40 6.07 -0.87
CA TYR A 153 -13.25 6.91 -1.70
C TYR A 153 -12.47 8.05 -2.34
N ALA A 154 -12.60 8.19 -3.65
CA ALA A 154 -11.90 9.15 -4.52
C ALA A 154 -10.35 9.07 -4.49
N ALA A 155 -9.75 8.14 -3.72
CA ALA A 155 -8.32 7.94 -3.68
C ALA A 155 -7.80 7.26 -4.96
N PRO A 156 -6.57 7.59 -5.42
CA PRO A 156 -5.93 6.82 -6.46
C PRO A 156 -5.70 5.37 -6.00
N PHE A 157 -5.95 4.41 -6.90
CA PHE A 157 -5.66 3.00 -6.69
C PHE A 157 -4.79 2.51 -7.85
N LEU A 158 -3.52 2.33 -7.59
CA LEU A 158 -2.55 1.91 -8.60
C LEU A 158 -2.64 0.41 -8.79
N LEU A 159 -2.79 -0.03 -10.04
CA LEU A 159 -2.72 -1.43 -10.45
C LEU A 159 -1.43 -1.67 -11.22
N THR A 160 -0.78 -2.77 -10.90
CA THR A 160 0.45 -3.21 -11.55
C THR A 160 0.26 -4.63 -12.07
N PRO A 161 -0.36 -4.80 -13.25
CA PRO A 161 -0.51 -6.11 -13.87
C PRO A 161 0.87 -6.70 -14.20
N LEU A 162 1.02 -8.01 -14.03
CA LEU A 162 2.15 -8.79 -14.53
C LEU A 162 1.87 -9.20 -15.99
N GLU A 163 2.89 -9.67 -16.71
CA GLU A 163 2.74 -10.20 -18.08
C GLU A 163 1.70 -11.34 -18.15
N ARG A 164 1.62 -12.16 -17.10
CA ARG A 164 0.68 -13.28 -16.98
C ARG A 164 -0.68 -12.94 -16.38
N THR A 165 -0.91 -11.69 -15.98
CA THR A 165 -2.19 -11.27 -15.40
C THR A 165 -3.30 -11.39 -16.44
N SER A 166 -4.35 -12.15 -16.14
CA SER A 166 -5.48 -12.35 -17.06
C SER A 166 -6.45 -11.15 -17.06
N GLN A 167 -7.32 -11.10 -18.09
CA GLN A 167 -8.43 -10.15 -18.11
C GLN A 167 -9.41 -10.36 -16.95
N ARG A 168 -9.53 -11.60 -16.44
CA ARG A 168 -10.34 -11.92 -15.26
C ARG A 168 -9.80 -11.21 -14.00
N ALA A 169 -8.48 -11.22 -13.78
CA ALA A 169 -7.86 -10.53 -12.65
C ALA A 169 -7.97 -9.00 -12.77
N ILE A 170 -7.78 -8.45 -13.97
CA ILE A 170 -7.97 -7.02 -14.25
C ILE A 170 -9.44 -6.62 -13.99
N SER A 171 -10.40 -7.43 -14.45
CA SER A 171 -11.83 -7.20 -14.20
C SER A 171 -12.16 -7.22 -12.71
N ALA A 172 -11.61 -8.18 -11.96
CA ALA A 172 -11.79 -8.28 -10.51
C ALA A 172 -11.27 -7.02 -9.79
N ALA A 173 -10.05 -6.59 -10.11
CA ALA A 173 -9.46 -5.39 -9.55
C ALA A 173 -10.31 -4.14 -9.84
N ASN A 174 -10.79 -3.98 -11.07
CA ASN A 174 -11.65 -2.85 -11.44
C ASN A 174 -12.99 -2.87 -10.71
N GLN A 175 -13.64 -4.03 -10.56
CA GLN A 175 -14.89 -4.14 -9.80
C GLN A 175 -14.70 -3.81 -8.31
N ILE A 176 -13.55 -4.17 -7.72
CA ILE A 176 -13.20 -3.77 -6.34
C ILE A 176 -13.02 -2.26 -6.26
N ILE A 177 -12.23 -1.67 -7.17
CA ILE A 177 -11.97 -0.23 -7.21
C ILE A 177 -13.28 0.56 -7.33
N GLU A 178 -14.18 0.13 -8.23
CA GLU A 178 -15.51 0.71 -8.39
C GLU A 178 -16.35 0.56 -7.12
N ALA A 179 -16.35 -0.63 -6.52
CA ALA A 179 -17.08 -0.90 -5.28
C ALA A 179 -16.60 -0.02 -4.12
N LEU A 180 -15.34 0.36 -4.09
CA LEU A 180 -14.74 1.26 -3.08
C LEU A 180 -14.92 2.75 -3.43
N GLY A 181 -15.32 3.08 -4.65
CA GLY A 181 -15.38 4.45 -5.16
C GLY A 181 -13.99 5.08 -5.33
N ALA A 182 -12.96 4.26 -5.53
CA ALA A 182 -11.58 4.69 -5.77
C ALA A 182 -11.34 5.01 -7.27
N LYS A 183 -10.17 5.57 -7.59
CA LYS A 183 -9.78 5.93 -8.97
C LYS A 183 -8.65 5.02 -9.44
N GLY A 184 -8.96 4.02 -10.26
CA GLY A 184 -7.99 3.08 -10.81
C GLY A 184 -7.02 3.74 -11.80
N LYS A 185 -5.73 3.38 -11.70
CA LYS A 185 -4.69 3.74 -12.67
C LYS A 185 -3.70 2.60 -12.81
N ILE A 186 -3.41 2.20 -14.05
CA ILE A 186 -2.37 1.19 -14.32
C ILE A 186 -1.01 1.86 -14.36
N LEU A 187 -0.03 1.23 -13.71
CA LEU A 187 1.34 1.71 -13.66
C LEU A 187 2.29 0.50 -13.63
N ASP A 188 3.42 0.61 -14.33
CA ASP A 188 4.50 -0.37 -14.26
C ASP A 188 5.14 -0.41 -12.86
N ALA A 189 5.61 -1.58 -12.40
CA ALA A 189 6.15 -1.77 -11.06
C ALA A 189 7.41 -0.93 -10.78
N VAL A 190 8.29 -0.76 -11.78
CA VAL A 190 9.52 0.03 -11.66
C VAL A 190 9.18 1.50 -11.56
N GLU A 191 8.30 1.97 -12.43
CA GLU A 191 7.83 3.36 -12.44
C GLU A 191 7.01 3.68 -11.18
N HIS A 192 6.17 2.75 -10.71
CA HIS A 192 5.49 2.86 -9.43
C HIS A 192 6.47 3.17 -8.30
N ASP A 193 7.49 2.34 -8.13
CA ASP A 193 8.42 2.46 -7.01
C ASP A 193 9.30 3.73 -7.13
N ARG A 194 9.62 4.16 -8.36
CA ARG A 194 10.32 5.42 -8.62
C ARG A 194 9.46 6.63 -8.20
N ILE A 195 8.19 6.66 -8.61
CA ILE A 195 7.25 7.74 -8.27
C ILE A 195 7.04 7.80 -6.75
N LEU A 196 6.77 6.65 -6.11
CA LEU A 196 6.51 6.61 -4.67
C LEU A 196 7.75 6.95 -3.83
N ALA A 197 8.96 6.71 -4.32
CA ALA A 197 10.18 7.19 -3.67
C ALA A 197 10.16 8.72 -3.53
N ALA A 198 9.79 9.44 -4.58
CA ALA A 198 9.76 10.90 -4.59
C ALA A 198 8.53 11.48 -3.86
N THR A 199 7.34 10.86 -4.01
CA THR A 199 6.07 11.46 -3.56
C THR A 199 5.63 11.00 -2.17
N SER A 200 6.23 9.94 -1.62
CA SER A 200 5.85 9.35 -0.34
C SER A 200 7.05 9.08 0.58
N HIS A 201 8.04 8.31 0.10
CA HIS A 201 9.12 7.82 0.95
C HIS A 201 10.10 8.94 1.32
N LEU A 202 10.52 9.77 0.36
CA LEU A 202 11.36 10.93 0.63
C LEU A 202 10.68 11.95 1.55
N PRO A 203 9.40 12.37 1.35
CA PRO A 203 8.69 13.22 2.29
C PRO A 203 8.68 12.70 3.72
N PHE A 204 8.51 11.39 3.94
CA PHE A 204 8.62 10.78 5.27
C PHE A 204 10.01 10.96 5.88
N LEU A 205 11.08 10.70 5.10
CA LEU A 205 12.45 10.82 5.56
C LEU A 205 12.85 12.28 5.85
N ILE A 206 12.41 13.22 5.02
CA ILE A 206 12.64 14.65 5.24
C ILE A 206 11.90 15.13 6.50
N SER A 207 10.65 14.71 6.70
CA SER A 207 9.91 14.98 7.93
C SER A 207 10.64 14.45 9.16
N SER A 208 11.18 13.23 9.08
CA SER A 208 11.94 12.61 10.16
C SER A 208 13.26 13.32 10.44
N ALA A 209 13.99 13.71 9.39
CA ALA A 209 15.24 14.48 9.52
C ALA A 209 14.96 15.84 10.15
N LEU A 210 13.92 16.55 9.70
CA LEU A 210 13.51 17.84 10.26
C LEU A 210 13.18 17.72 11.76
N ALA A 211 12.42 16.70 12.15
CA ALA A 211 12.09 16.46 13.54
C ALA A 211 13.35 16.18 14.39
N ASN A 212 14.28 15.35 13.88
CA ASN A 212 15.51 14.99 14.59
C ASN A 212 16.52 16.15 14.72
N THR A 213 16.51 17.10 13.79
CA THR A 213 17.42 18.28 13.83
C THR A 213 16.87 19.45 14.63
N THR A 214 15.61 19.38 15.09
CA THR A 214 14.96 20.44 15.84
C THR A 214 15.11 20.18 17.35
N PRO A 215 15.81 21.06 18.12
CA PRO A 215 16.01 20.87 19.55
C PRO A 215 14.70 20.92 20.35
N GLU A 216 14.57 20.12 21.42
CA GLU A 216 13.36 20.08 22.24
C GLU A 216 13.02 21.42 22.92
N GLU A 217 14.04 22.22 23.28
CA GLU A 217 13.86 23.51 23.93
C GLU A 217 13.11 24.52 23.08
N VAL A 218 13.04 24.32 21.74
CA VAL A 218 12.25 25.22 20.85
C VAL A 218 10.78 24.82 20.75
N ALA A 219 10.35 23.75 21.42
CA ALA A 219 8.95 23.26 21.36
C ALA A 219 7.89 24.34 21.63
N PRO A 220 8.07 25.31 22.56
CA PRO A 220 7.10 26.38 22.79
C PRO A 220 6.90 27.30 21.57
N PHE A 221 7.82 27.32 20.60
CA PHE A 221 7.80 28.17 19.42
C PHE A 221 7.36 27.44 18.14
N VAL A 222 6.98 26.16 18.25
CA VAL A 222 6.56 25.31 17.12
C VAL A 222 5.22 25.77 16.57
N GLY A 223 5.25 26.38 15.39
CA GLY A 223 4.07 26.86 14.67
C GLY A 223 3.46 25.85 13.68
N PRO A 224 2.38 26.25 12.97
CA PRO A 224 1.68 25.38 12.00
C PRO A 224 2.57 24.88 10.86
N GLY A 225 3.50 25.71 10.36
CA GLY A 225 4.43 25.32 9.29
C GLY A 225 5.28 24.13 9.66
N PHE A 226 5.92 24.17 10.84
CA PHE A 226 6.69 23.02 11.34
C PHE A 226 5.82 21.77 11.49
N LYS A 227 4.64 21.90 12.14
CA LYS A 227 3.72 20.80 12.39
C LYS A 227 3.26 20.11 11.09
N SER A 228 2.96 20.89 10.05
CA SER A 228 2.54 20.34 8.75
C SER A 228 3.70 19.62 8.03
N THR A 229 4.91 20.23 8.03
CA THR A 229 6.09 19.67 7.35
C THR A 229 6.64 18.43 8.06
N SER A 230 6.63 18.41 9.41
CA SER A 230 7.13 17.28 10.20
C SER A 230 6.09 16.20 10.52
N ARG A 231 4.83 16.34 10.09
CA ARG A 231 3.71 15.46 10.43
C ARG A 231 3.99 13.98 10.16
N LEU A 232 4.62 13.67 9.03
CA LEU A 232 4.90 12.29 8.63
C LEU A 232 5.91 11.59 9.56
N ALA A 233 6.75 12.34 10.32
CA ALA A 233 7.66 11.77 11.31
C ALA A 233 6.91 11.00 12.43
N GLY A 234 5.62 11.28 12.64
CA GLY A 234 4.77 10.55 13.56
C GLY A 234 4.32 9.17 13.07
N THR A 235 4.63 8.78 11.84
CA THR A 235 4.30 7.45 11.30
C THR A 235 5.16 6.37 11.98
N PRO A 236 4.58 5.24 12.43
CA PRO A 236 5.34 4.17 13.07
C PRO A 236 6.45 3.64 12.17
N SER A 237 7.68 3.53 12.72
CA SER A 237 8.84 3.04 11.97
C SER A 237 8.65 1.60 11.47
N SER A 238 7.91 0.76 12.19
CA SER A 238 7.58 -0.61 11.79
C SER A 238 6.84 -0.69 10.45
N MET A 239 6.05 0.32 10.10
CA MET A 239 5.39 0.42 8.81
C MET A 239 6.37 0.81 7.71
N MET A 240 7.22 1.81 7.96
CA MET A 240 8.07 2.40 6.92
C MET A 240 9.34 1.59 6.64
N LEU A 241 9.88 0.85 7.62
CA LEU A 241 11.11 0.08 7.42
C LEU A 241 11.01 -0.92 6.26
N GLY A 242 9.92 -1.69 6.18
CA GLY A 242 9.70 -2.62 5.08
C GLY A 242 9.57 -1.93 3.72
N VAL A 243 8.95 -0.75 3.67
CA VAL A 243 8.82 0.08 2.47
C VAL A 243 10.19 0.59 2.01
N LEU A 244 10.98 1.15 2.94
CA LEU A 244 12.32 1.69 2.63
C LEU A 244 13.28 0.58 2.20
N GLN A 245 13.20 -0.61 2.80
CA GLN A 245 14.01 -1.77 2.42
C GLN A 245 13.68 -2.25 1.01
N SER A 246 12.40 -2.38 0.68
CA SER A 246 11.95 -2.89 -0.62
C SER A 246 12.12 -1.90 -1.78
N ASN A 247 12.29 -0.59 -1.50
CA ASN A 247 12.50 0.46 -2.50
C ASN A 247 13.80 1.25 -2.30
N ARG A 248 14.80 0.63 -1.67
CA ARG A 248 16.04 1.27 -1.19
C ARG A 248 16.77 2.09 -2.25
N GLU A 249 16.93 1.55 -3.46
CA GLU A 249 17.68 2.21 -4.53
C GLU A 249 17.03 3.53 -4.97
N ASN A 250 15.74 3.51 -5.24
CA ASN A 250 15.00 4.72 -5.63
C ASN A 250 14.96 5.74 -4.49
N VAL A 251 14.85 5.29 -3.24
CA VAL A 251 14.88 6.17 -2.07
C VAL A 251 16.26 6.84 -1.92
N LEU A 252 17.35 6.13 -2.11
CA LEU A 252 18.70 6.71 -2.08
C LEU A 252 18.88 7.76 -3.19
N ASN A 253 18.41 7.48 -4.41
CA ASN A 253 18.47 8.44 -5.50
C ASN A 253 17.67 9.72 -5.16
N ALA A 254 16.45 9.57 -4.63
CA ALA A 254 15.64 10.71 -4.21
C ALA A 254 16.29 11.54 -3.09
N ILE A 255 16.98 10.88 -2.13
CA ILE A 255 17.76 11.56 -1.08
C ILE A 255 18.92 12.37 -1.71
N HIS A 256 19.68 11.79 -2.65
CA HIS A 256 20.78 12.50 -3.31
C HIS A 256 20.29 13.74 -4.08
N GLU A 257 19.18 13.62 -4.79
CA GLU A 257 18.57 14.77 -5.48
C GLU A 257 18.15 15.87 -4.50
N MET A 258 17.56 15.52 -3.35
CA MET A 258 17.21 16.47 -2.30
C MET A 258 18.46 17.14 -1.69
N GLN A 259 19.52 16.36 -1.42
CA GLN A 259 20.80 16.90 -0.92
C GLN A 259 21.39 17.91 -1.87
N ASN A 260 21.35 17.66 -3.19
CA ASN A 260 21.80 18.61 -4.20
C ASN A 260 21.02 19.92 -4.16
N GLN A 261 19.69 19.86 -4.01
CA GLN A 261 18.84 21.06 -3.89
C GLN A 261 19.14 21.84 -2.61
N LEU A 262 19.36 21.17 -1.48
CA LEU A 262 19.76 21.83 -0.24
C LEU A 262 21.13 22.49 -0.36
N ALA A 263 22.10 21.83 -1.02
CA ALA A 263 23.43 22.40 -1.26
C ALA A 263 23.40 23.65 -2.18
N GLU A 264 22.50 23.69 -3.17
CA GLU A 264 22.30 24.87 -3.99
C GLU A 264 21.78 26.06 -3.18
N ILE A 265 20.80 25.83 -2.29
CA ILE A 265 20.25 26.84 -1.37
C ILE A 265 21.35 27.32 -0.41
N GLU A 266 22.08 26.40 0.20
CA GLU A 266 23.20 26.70 1.11
C GLU A 266 24.26 27.56 0.41
N SER A 267 24.65 27.18 -0.81
CA SER A 267 25.64 27.92 -1.61
C SER A 267 25.19 29.34 -1.91
N ALA A 268 23.92 29.54 -2.31
CA ALA A 268 23.38 30.88 -2.58
C ALA A 268 23.35 31.75 -1.31
N LEU A 269 22.94 31.18 -0.18
CA LEU A 269 22.94 31.87 1.12
C LEU A 269 24.34 32.23 1.57
N SER A 270 25.31 31.30 1.47
CA SER A 270 26.70 31.52 1.89
C SER A 270 27.41 32.59 1.05
N ALA A 271 27.04 32.68 -0.23
CA ALA A 271 27.58 33.71 -1.14
C ALA A 271 26.79 35.06 -1.09
N GLU A 272 25.75 35.16 -0.25
CA GLU A 272 24.82 36.27 -0.23
C GLU A 272 24.19 36.60 -1.62
N ASP A 273 24.09 35.56 -2.49
CA ASP A 273 23.49 35.68 -3.82
C ASP A 273 21.95 35.54 -3.72
N PHE A 274 21.31 36.60 -3.28
CA PHE A 274 19.87 36.65 -3.10
C PHE A 274 19.11 36.60 -4.44
N THR A 275 19.73 37.02 -5.55
CA THR A 275 19.14 36.87 -6.89
C THR A 275 19.00 35.41 -7.29
N LYS A 276 20.05 34.63 -7.09
CA LYS A 276 20.02 33.19 -7.30
C LYS A 276 19.03 32.49 -6.36
N LEU A 277 19.02 32.89 -5.08
CA LEU A 277 18.10 32.34 -4.10
C LEU A 277 16.63 32.61 -4.49
N GLU A 278 16.30 33.85 -4.91
CA GLU A 278 14.97 34.20 -5.40
C GLU A 278 14.56 33.34 -6.59
N SER A 279 15.46 33.11 -7.54
CA SER A 279 15.22 32.24 -8.69
C SER A 279 14.88 30.79 -8.26
N ILE A 280 15.62 30.23 -7.29
CA ILE A 280 15.36 28.88 -6.75
C ILE A 280 13.97 28.81 -6.10
N LEU A 281 13.61 29.82 -5.29
CA LEU A 281 12.33 29.86 -4.58
C LEU A 281 11.15 30.03 -5.56
N ASN A 282 11.28 30.88 -6.59
CA ASN A 282 10.26 31.06 -7.62
C ASN A 282 10.04 29.78 -8.43
N LYS A 283 11.11 29.03 -8.75
CA LYS A 283 11.02 27.72 -9.39
C LYS A 283 10.29 26.72 -8.50
N ALA A 284 10.58 26.69 -7.19
CA ALA A 284 9.90 25.81 -6.25
C ALA A 284 8.41 26.13 -6.14
N GLN A 285 8.04 27.41 -6.11
CA GLN A 285 6.63 27.85 -6.10
C GLN A 285 5.89 27.38 -7.38
N ALA A 286 6.50 27.56 -8.55
CA ALA A 286 5.91 27.10 -9.81
C ALA A 286 5.72 25.58 -9.83
N SER A 287 6.71 24.82 -9.33
CA SER A 287 6.63 23.37 -9.22
C SER A 287 5.51 22.93 -8.27
N TYR A 288 5.34 23.61 -7.14
CA TYR A 288 4.26 23.34 -6.18
C TYR A 288 2.89 23.44 -6.86
N HIS A 289 2.61 24.54 -7.55
CA HIS A 289 1.34 24.73 -8.26
C HIS A 289 1.11 23.64 -9.34
N SER A 290 2.14 23.32 -10.11
CA SER A 290 2.04 22.26 -11.14
C SER A 290 1.77 20.86 -10.58
N LEU A 291 2.15 20.59 -9.32
CA LEU A 291 1.97 19.28 -8.68
C LEU A 291 0.68 19.15 -7.88
N THR A 292 0.05 20.28 -7.51
CA THR A 292 -1.09 20.30 -6.57
C THR A 292 -2.40 20.77 -7.19
N ASP A 293 -2.37 21.45 -8.34
CA ASP A 293 -3.52 21.90 -9.14
C ASP A 293 -3.92 20.82 -10.18
#